data_a0f7578ff1985089ac40a6b5e8b6218e
#
_entry.id   a0f7578ff1985089ac40a6b5e8b6218e
#
_cell.length_a   1.000
_cell.length_b   1.000
_cell.length_c   1.000
_cell.angle_alpha   90.00
_cell.angle_beta   90.00
_cell.angle_gamma   90.00
#
_symmetry.space_group_name_H-M   'P 1'
#
loop_
_entity.id
_entity.type
_entity.pdbx_description
1 polymer ?
#
loop_
_entity_poly.entity_id
_entity_poly.type
_entity_poly.pdbx_seq_one_letter_code
_entity_poly.pdbx_strand_id
1 'polypeptide(L)'
;MAKSKFERTKPHVNVGTIGHVDHGKTTLTAAITLILAKKFGGEARSYAQIDSAPEEKARGITINTAHVEYETEKRHYAHVDCPGHADYVKNMITGAAQMDGAILVVSAADGPMPQTREHILLARQVGVPYIVAYLNKADQVDDKELLELVEVEVRELLSKYDFPGDDTPVVIGSALKALEGDQSEMGEPSIFKLAEALDSYIPTPERAIDKPFLMPVEDVFSISGRGTVVTGRVDRGIVKVGDEIEIVGLKATVKTVCTGVEMFRKLLDEGQAGDNVGVLLRGTKREDVERGQVLAKPGSITPHTKFSAEVYVLSKEEGGRHTPFFNGYRPQFYFRTTDVTGSVELPAGTEMVMPGDNIAMSVALIAPIAMEEGLRFAIREGGRTVGAGVVAKVIE
;
A
#
# COMPACT_ATOMS: atom_id res chain seq x y z
N MET A 1 -6.41 -25.20 19.76
CA MET A 1 -5.14 -25.66 19.14
C MET A 1 -4.09 -24.59 19.38
N ALA A 2 -2.86 -24.95 19.72
CA ALA A 2 -1.76 -24.00 19.82
C ALA A 2 -1.46 -23.47 18.40
N LYS A 3 -1.25 -22.14 18.27
CA LYS A 3 -0.84 -21.55 17.00
C LYS A 3 0.58 -22.02 16.68
N SER A 4 0.84 -22.30 15.39
CA SER A 4 2.19 -22.62 14.92
C SER A 4 3.10 -21.40 15.01
N LYS A 5 4.40 -21.62 15.15
CA LYS A 5 5.40 -20.57 15.09
C LYS A 5 5.77 -20.30 13.62
N PHE A 6 5.98 -19.03 13.27
CA PHE A 6 6.50 -18.65 11.96
C PHE A 6 8.01 -18.84 11.93
N GLU A 7 8.51 -19.51 10.90
CA GLU A 7 9.94 -19.71 10.68
C GLU A 7 10.38 -18.89 9.47
N ARG A 8 11.41 -18.05 9.63
CA ARG A 8 11.98 -17.21 8.56
C ARG A 8 12.99 -18.01 7.75
N THR A 9 12.52 -18.82 6.81
CA THR A 9 13.35 -19.67 5.97
C THR A 9 13.77 -19.03 4.66
N LYS A 10 13.02 -17.99 4.21
CA LYS A 10 13.24 -17.28 2.95
C LYS A 10 13.20 -15.77 3.15
N PRO A 11 13.85 -14.99 2.25
CA PRO A 11 13.67 -13.54 2.23
C PRO A 11 12.20 -13.16 2.10
N HIS A 12 11.77 -12.16 2.87
CA HIS A 12 10.40 -11.67 2.89
C HIS A 12 10.25 -10.41 2.04
N VAL A 13 9.27 -10.41 1.12
CA VAL A 13 8.98 -9.29 0.22
C VAL A 13 7.49 -8.98 0.27
N ASN A 14 7.15 -7.69 0.38
CA ASN A 14 5.78 -7.22 0.33
C ASN A 14 5.44 -6.76 -1.08
N VAL A 15 4.42 -7.37 -1.67
CA VAL A 15 3.87 -6.96 -2.96
C VAL A 15 2.38 -6.68 -2.83
N GLY A 16 1.77 -6.17 -3.87
CA GLY A 16 0.32 -6.05 -3.89
C GLY A 16 -0.19 -5.70 -5.28
N THR A 17 -1.50 -5.89 -5.48
CA THR A 17 -2.19 -5.59 -6.72
C THR A 17 -2.76 -4.18 -6.71
N ILE A 18 -2.46 -3.42 -7.75
CA ILE A 18 -3.01 -2.10 -8.04
C ILE A 18 -3.59 -2.07 -9.46
N GLY A 19 -4.46 -1.11 -9.75
CA GLY A 19 -5.07 -0.95 -11.07
C GLY A 19 -6.56 -0.65 -10.99
N HIS A 20 -7.19 -0.47 -12.14
CA HIS A 20 -8.58 -0.06 -12.27
C HIS A 20 -9.56 -1.08 -11.65
N VAL A 21 -10.75 -0.61 -11.28
CA VAL A 21 -11.86 -1.49 -10.89
C VAL A 21 -12.19 -2.45 -12.04
N ASP A 22 -12.61 -3.67 -11.74
CA ASP A 22 -12.97 -4.72 -12.70
C ASP A 22 -11.84 -5.22 -13.64
N HIS A 23 -10.59 -4.78 -13.46
CA HIS A 23 -9.44 -5.35 -14.18
C HIS A 23 -8.99 -6.72 -13.64
N GLY A 24 -9.62 -7.22 -12.56
CA GLY A 24 -9.41 -8.58 -12.05
C GLY A 24 -8.26 -8.73 -11.05
N LYS A 25 -7.96 -7.70 -10.25
CA LYS A 25 -6.94 -7.73 -9.19
C LYS A 25 -7.16 -8.86 -8.20
N THR A 26 -8.33 -8.92 -7.58
CA THR A 26 -8.70 -9.95 -6.60
C THR A 26 -8.74 -11.34 -7.22
N THR A 27 -9.20 -11.45 -8.47
CA THR A 27 -9.15 -12.72 -9.23
C THR A 27 -7.71 -13.18 -9.44
N LEU A 28 -6.80 -12.27 -9.79
CA LEU A 28 -5.38 -12.57 -9.93
C LEU A 28 -4.76 -12.97 -8.59
N THR A 29 -5.07 -12.27 -7.51
CA THR A 29 -4.61 -12.60 -6.16
C THR A 29 -5.07 -14.02 -5.75
N ALA A 30 -6.32 -14.39 -6.04
CA ALA A 30 -6.83 -15.73 -5.81
C ALA A 30 -6.08 -16.78 -6.67
N ALA A 31 -5.83 -16.49 -7.94
CA ALA A 31 -5.07 -17.38 -8.84
C ALA A 31 -3.63 -17.60 -8.35
N ILE A 32 -2.94 -16.53 -7.94
CA ILE A 32 -1.57 -16.62 -7.40
C ILE A 32 -1.55 -17.54 -6.18
N THR A 33 -2.42 -17.29 -5.19
CA THR A 33 -2.44 -18.10 -3.96
C THR A 33 -2.74 -19.57 -4.23
N LEU A 34 -3.69 -19.86 -5.14
CA LEU A 34 -4.07 -21.23 -5.48
C LEU A 34 -2.94 -21.98 -6.19
N ILE A 35 -2.36 -21.38 -7.22
CA ILE A 35 -1.39 -22.03 -8.10
C ILE A 35 -0.05 -22.21 -7.39
N LEU A 36 0.42 -21.19 -6.67
CA LEU A 36 1.67 -21.28 -5.93
C LEU A 36 1.54 -22.24 -4.74
N ALA A 37 0.37 -22.27 -4.05
CA ALA A 37 0.13 -23.24 -2.99
C ALA A 37 0.19 -24.70 -3.48
N LYS A 38 -0.31 -25.00 -4.68
CA LYS A 38 -0.21 -26.34 -5.28
C LYS A 38 1.24 -26.80 -5.47
N LYS A 39 2.16 -25.87 -5.79
CA LYS A 39 3.54 -26.18 -6.13
C LYS A 39 4.50 -26.06 -4.94
N PHE A 40 4.34 -25.03 -4.11
CA PHE A 40 5.28 -24.67 -3.04
C PHE A 40 4.70 -24.83 -1.64
N GLY A 41 3.42 -25.22 -1.54
CA GLY A 41 2.71 -25.25 -0.26
C GLY A 41 2.13 -23.89 0.14
N GLY A 42 1.45 -23.85 1.27
CA GLY A 42 0.75 -22.67 1.77
C GLY A 42 -0.77 -22.79 1.70
N GLU A 43 -1.46 -21.70 2.00
CA GLU A 43 -2.92 -21.65 2.04
C GLU A 43 -3.46 -20.95 0.79
N ALA A 44 -4.23 -21.68 -0.02
CA ALA A 44 -4.98 -21.07 -1.13
C ALA A 44 -6.15 -20.24 -0.59
N ARG A 45 -6.35 -19.06 -1.14
CA ARG A 45 -7.48 -18.18 -0.83
C ARG A 45 -8.36 -18.02 -2.05
N SER A 46 -9.67 -18.32 -1.87
CA SER A 46 -10.65 -18.05 -2.90
C SER A 46 -11.01 -16.56 -2.96
N TYR A 47 -11.57 -16.11 -4.08
CA TYR A 47 -12.11 -14.75 -4.23
C TYR A 47 -13.00 -14.35 -3.03
N ALA A 48 -13.96 -15.18 -2.65
CA ALA A 48 -14.88 -14.91 -1.56
C ALA A 48 -14.24 -14.90 -0.15
N GLN A 49 -13.02 -15.43 -0.01
CA GLN A 49 -12.24 -15.35 1.22
C GLN A 49 -11.35 -14.10 1.27
N ILE A 50 -10.98 -13.56 0.11
CA ILE A 50 -10.25 -12.30 -0.03
C ILE A 50 -11.24 -11.15 0.19
N ASP A 51 -12.26 -11.00 -0.67
CA ASP A 51 -13.36 -10.05 -0.50
C ASP A 51 -14.40 -10.65 0.45
N SER A 52 -14.12 -10.58 1.74
CA SER A 52 -14.89 -11.33 2.76
C SER A 52 -16.01 -10.51 3.40
N ALA A 53 -15.95 -9.18 3.36
CA ALA A 53 -16.94 -8.30 3.96
C ALA A 53 -18.30 -8.41 3.25
N PRO A 54 -19.43 -8.35 4.00
CA PRO A 54 -20.76 -8.42 3.40
C PRO A 54 -21.00 -7.38 2.30
N GLU A 55 -20.47 -6.17 2.46
CA GLU A 55 -20.61 -5.07 1.51
C GLU A 55 -19.80 -5.31 0.24
N GLU A 56 -18.60 -5.88 0.34
CA GLU A 56 -17.77 -6.29 -0.80
C GLU A 56 -18.48 -7.35 -1.64
N LYS A 57 -19.06 -8.37 -0.98
CA LYS A 57 -19.83 -9.41 -1.64
C LYS A 57 -21.10 -8.89 -2.31
N ALA A 58 -21.78 -7.94 -1.67
CA ALA A 58 -23.01 -7.35 -2.21
C ALA A 58 -22.75 -6.48 -3.44
N ARG A 59 -21.62 -5.77 -3.48
CA ARG A 59 -21.26 -4.86 -4.57
C ARG A 59 -20.37 -5.49 -5.63
N GLY A 60 -19.72 -6.61 -5.33
CA GLY A 60 -18.73 -7.27 -6.20
C GLY A 60 -17.46 -6.48 -6.40
N ILE A 61 -17.09 -5.61 -5.44
CA ILE A 61 -15.88 -4.78 -5.48
C ILE A 61 -15.12 -4.86 -4.17
N THR A 62 -13.81 -4.81 -4.23
CA THR A 62 -12.93 -4.71 -3.07
C THR A 62 -13.04 -3.32 -2.44
N ILE A 63 -13.29 -3.26 -1.15
CA ILE A 63 -13.41 -2.02 -0.35
C ILE A 63 -12.20 -1.87 0.56
N ASN A 64 -11.88 -2.91 1.32
CA ASN A 64 -10.75 -2.93 2.24
C ASN A 64 -9.55 -3.64 1.62
N THR A 65 -8.36 -3.34 2.12
CA THR A 65 -7.18 -4.11 1.76
C THR A 65 -7.27 -5.51 2.37
N ALA A 66 -6.97 -6.52 1.57
CA ALA A 66 -6.87 -7.90 2.04
C ALA A 66 -5.42 -8.37 2.00
N HIS A 67 -4.98 -9.08 3.03
CA HIS A 67 -3.63 -9.60 3.13
C HIS A 67 -3.63 -11.12 2.97
N VAL A 68 -2.81 -11.59 2.04
CA VAL A 68 -2.56 -13.02 1.80
C VAL A 68 -1.06 -13.30 1.78
N GLU A 69 -0.69 -14.56 2.01
CA GLU A 69 0.71 -14.99 1.91
C GLU A 69 0.85 -16.12 0.87
N TYR A 70 1.98 -16.17 0.21
CA TYR A 70 2.39 -17.29 -0.65
C TYR A 70 3.90 -17.36 -0.76
N GLU A 71 4.39 -18.45 -1.28
CA GLU A 71 5.83 -18.68 -1.47
C GLU A 71 6.15 -19.01 -2.92
N THR A 72 7.37 -18.66 -3.31
CA THR A 72 8.07 -19.22 -4.46
C THR A 72 9.20 -20.12 -3.95
N GLU A 73 9.98 -20.69 -4.85
CA GLU A 73 11.18 -21.39 -4.45
C GLU A 73 12.17 -20.48 -3.68
N LYS A 74 12.23 -19.20 -4.07
CA LYS A 74 13.23 -18.23 -3.60
C LYS A 74 12.78 -17.35 -2.44
N ARG A 75 11.47 -17.06 -2.34
CA ARG A 75 10.96 -15.99 -1.47
C ARG A 75 9.62 -16.33 -0.81
N HIS A 76 9.38 -15.68 0.33
CA HIS A 76 8.09 -15.59 0.97
C HIS A 76 7.49 -14.20 0.68
N TYR A 77 6.26 -14.17 0.17
CA TYR A 77 5.54 -12.94 -0.17
C TYR A 77 4.37 -12.70 0.78
N ALA A 78 4.30 -11.48 1.33
CA ALA A 78 3.06 -10.92 1.80
C ALA A 78 2.45 -10.10 0.65
N HIS A 79 1.18 -10.34 0.36
CA HIS A 79 0.49 -9.70 -0.76
C HIS A 79 -0.72 -8.93 -0.25
N VAL A 80 -0.80 -7.66 -0.63
CA VAL A 80 -1.90 -6.75 -0.30
C VAL A 80 -2.78 -6.59 -1.54
N ASP A 81 -4.00 -7.10 -1.49
CA ASP A 81 -5.00 -6.83 -2.52
C ASP A 81 -5.65 -5.47 -2.26
N CYS A 82 -5.47 -4.52 -3.19
CA CYS A 82 -5.94 -3.15 -3.04
C CYS A 82 -7.26 -2.91 -3.79
N PRO A 83 -8.16 -2.08 -3.22
CA PRO A 83 -9.36 -1.66 -3.94
C PRO A 83 -9.01 -0.89 -5.21
N GLY A 84 -9.87 -1.02 -6.24
CA GLY A 84 -9.70 -0.33 -7.52
C GLY A 84 -10.59 0.90 -7.69
N HIS A 85 -11.66 1.01 -6.89
CA HIS A 85 -12.65 2.06 -7.03
C HIS A 85 -12.18 3.39 -6.41
N ALA A 86 -12.48 4.51 -7.07
CA ALA A 86 -12.06 5.85 -6.65
C ALA A 86 -12.49 6.23 -5.23
N ASP A 87 -13.63 5.74 -4.75
CA ASP A 87 -14.13 6.03 -3.40
C ASP A 87 -13.25 5.42 -2.30
N TYR A 88 -12.47 4.38 -2.62
CA TYR A 88 -11.63 3.64 -1.68
C TYR A 88 -10.13 3.89 -1.83
N VAL A 89 -9.75 4.96 -2.51
CA VAL A 89 -8.35 5.34 -2.74
C VAL A 89 -7.56 5.48 -1.43
N LYS A 90 -8.19 5.85 -0.32
CA LYS A 90 -7.54 5.85 1.02
C LYS A 90 -6.96 4.48 1.37
N ASN A 91 -7.75 3.43 1.16
CA ASN A 91 -7.32 2.07 1.44
C ASN A 91 -6.24 1.61 0.45
N MET A 92 -6.37 2.04 -0.82
CA MET A 92 -5.32 1.80 -1.83
C MET A 92 -3.99 2.46 -1.43
N ILE A 93 -3.99 3.73 -1.01
CA ILE A 93 -2.78 4.44 -0.56
C ILE A 93 -2.14 3.72 0.63
N THR A 94 -2.96 3.32 1.62
CA THR A 94 -2.49 2.58 2.79
C THR A 94 -1.85 1.24 2.41
N GLY A 95 -2.48 0.49 1.50
CA GLY A 95 -1.93 -0.77 1.00
C GLY A 95 -0.64 -0.57 0.20
N ALA A 96 -0.64 0.41 -0.72
CA ALA A 96 0.53 0.70 -1.56
C ALA A 96 1.76 1.14 -0.73
N ALA A 97 1.56 1.89 0.33
CA ALA A 97 2.65 2.32 1.22
C ALA A 97 3.41 1.17 1.89
N GLN A 98 2.83 -0.04 1.89
CA GLN A 98 3.44 -1.23 2.47
C GLN A 98 4.26 -2.05 1.47
N MET A 99 4.17 -1.75 0.18
CA MET A 99 4.74 -2.58 -0.88
C MET A 99 6.22 -2.29 -1.12
N ASP A 100 6.98 -3.34 -1.31
CA ASP A 100 8.34 -3.30 -1.85
C ASP A 100 8.32 -3.35 -3.39
N GLY A 101 7.20 -3.77 -3.96
CA GLY A 101 6.88 -3.73 -5.38
C GLY A 101 5.39 -3.93 -5.61
N ALA A 102 4.85 -3.38 -6.70
CA ALA A 102 3.44 -3.52 -7.05
C ALA A 102 3.24 -4.36 -8.33
N ILE A 103 2.12 -5.06 -8.39
CA ILE A 103 1.62 -5.72 -9.60
C ILE A 103 0.54 -4.82 -10.17
N LEU A 104 0.83 -4.18 -11.29
CA LEU A 104 -0.14 -3.37 -12.02
C LEU A 104 -1.00 -4.27 -12.89
N VAL A 105 -2.27 -4.39 -12.54
CA VAL A 105 -3.21 -5.23 -13.29
C VAL A 105 -4.01 -4.35 -14.26
N VAL A 106 -3.88 -4.64 -15.54
CA VAL A 106 -4.57 -3.96 -16.63
C VAL A 106 -5.35 -4.98 -17.46
N SER A 107 -6.61 -4.72 -17.72
CA SER A 107 -7.37 -5.54 -18.68
C SER A 107 -6.81 -5.36 -20.08
N ALA A 108 -6.45 -6.45 -20.74
CA ALA A 108 -5.97 -6.43 -22.12
C ALA A 108 -7.04 -5.97 -23.12
N ALA A 109 -8.32 -6.16 -22.77
CA ALA A 109 -9.44 -5.73 -23.60
C ALA A 109 -9.75 -4.23 -23.48
N ASP A 110 -9.54 -3.65 -22.28
CA ASP A 110 -9.93 -2.25 -21.98
C ASP A 110 -8.73 -1.29 -22.04
N GLY A 111 -7.50 -1.79 -21.88
CA GLY A 111 -6.29 -0.98 -21.75
C GLY A 111 -6.22 -0.17 -20.45
N PRO A 112 -5.28 0.79 -20.36
CA PRO A 112 -5.13 1.65 -19.18
C PRO A 112 -6.32 2.60 -19.01
N MET A 113 -7.00 2.51 -17.87
CA MET A 113 -8.19 3.26 -17.49
C MET A 113 -7.84 4.39 -16.48
N PRO A 114 -8.74 5.32 -16.15
CA PRO A 114 -8.44 6.45 -15.27
C PRO A 114 -7.80 6.08 -13.92
N GLN A 115 -8.35 5.06 -13.21
CA GLN A 115 -7.75 4.64 -11.94
C GLN A 115 -6.39 3.93 -12.13
N THR A 116 -6.11 3.34 -13.30
CA THR A 116 -4.78 2.81 -13.61
C THR A 116 -3.73 3.92 -13.48
N ARG A 117 -4.00 5.07 -14.07
CA ARG A 117 -3.13 6.26 -14.02
C ARG A 117 -2.98 6.79 -12.60
N GLU A 118 -4.11 6.93 -11.88
CA GLU A 118 -4.11 7.41 -10.50
C GLU A 118 -3.33 6.45 -9.58
N HIS A 119 -3.47 5.15 -9.74
CA HIS A 119 -2.77 4.16 -8.93
C HIS A 119 -1.27 4.14 -9.16
N ILE A 120 -0.80 4.30 -10.41
CA ILE A 120 0.64 4.42 -10.71
C ILE A 120 1.21 5.69 -10.06
N LEU A 121 0.53 6.82 -10.21
CA LEU A 121 0.91 8.08 -9.60
C LEU A 121 1.00 7.95 -8.08
N LEU A 122 -0.02 7.41 -7.44
CA LEU A 122 -0.06 7.23 -5.98
C LEU A 122 1.01 6.24 -5.51
N ALA A 123 1.23 5.13 -6.21
CA ALA A 123 2.30 4.20 -5.90
C ALA A 123 3.67 4.89 -5.92
N ARG A 124 3.92 5.74 -6.93
CA ARG A 124 5.15 6.54 -6.98
C ARG A 124 5.30 7.48 -5.79
N GLN A 125 4.22 8.16 -5.42
CA GLN A 125 4.21 9.13 -4.32
C GLN A 125 4.42 8.49 -2.95
N VAL A 126 3.81 7.33 -2.68
CA VAL A 126 4.02 6.62 -1.41
C VAL A 126 5.35 5.86 -1.38
N GLY A 127 6.10 5.88 -2.48
CA GLY A 127 7.46 5.35 -2.55
C GLY A 127 7.57 3.88 -2.94
N VAL A 128 6.58 3.31 -3.63
CA VAL A 128 6.71 1.97 -4.25
C VAL A 128 7.85 2.03 -5.28
N PRO A 129 8.92 1.25 -5.11
CA PRO A 129 10.10 1.41 -5.95
C PRO A 129 10.02 0.65 -7.28
N TYR A 130 9.24 -0.43 -7.36
CA TYR A 130 9.17 -1.32 -8.51
C TYR A 130 7.73 -1.65 -8.87
N ILE A 131 7.45 -1.76 -10.19
CA ILE A 131 6.18 -2.23 -10.72
C ILE A 131 6.45 -3.37 -11.70
N VAL A 132 5.66 -4.43 -11.60
CA VAL A 132 5.54 -5.49 -12.61
C VAL A 132 4.14 -5.41 -13.17
N ALA A 133 3.96 -5.43 -14.49
CA ALA A 133 2.65 -5.34 -15.13
C ALA A 133 2.09 -6.75 -15.44
N TYR A 134 0.79 -6.92 -15.24
CA TYR A 134 0.05 -8.11 -15.67
C TYR A 134 -1.14 -7.70 -16.54
N LEU A 135 -1.06 -7.99 -17.85
CA LEU A 135 -2.15 -7.78 -18.80
C LEU A 135 -3.14 -8.94 -18.67
N ASN A 136 -4.17 -8.71 -17.86
CA ASN A 136 -5.19 -9.69 -17.52
C ASN A 136 -6.30 -9.75 -18.59
N LYS A 137 -7.13 -10.80 -18.56
CA LYS A 137 -8.23 -11.05 -19.50
C LYS A 137 -7.75 -11.18 -20.96
N ALA A 138 -6.54 -11.65 -21.17
CA ALA A 138 -5.99 -11.83 -22.52
C ALA A 138 -6.77 -12.87 -23.34
N ASP A 139 -7.54 -13.74 -22.67
CA ASP A 139 -8.48 -14.68 -23.29
C ASP A 139 -9.67 -14.01 -23.99
N GLN A 140 -9.90 -12.72 -23.77
CA GLN A 140 -10.94 -11.93 -24.44
C GLN A 140 -10.44 -11.18 -25.67
N VAL A 141 -9.15 -11.30 -26.00
CA VAL A 141 -8.50 -10.57 -27.09
C VAL A 141 -7.89 -11.56 -28.07
N ASP A 142 -8.50 -11.68 -29.25
CA ASP A 142 -8.02 -12.56 -30.33
C ASP A 142 -6.90 -11.91 -31.16
N ASP A 143 -6.82 -10.59 -31.15
CA ASP A 143 -5.88 -9.80 -31.93
C ASP A 143 -4.57 -9.55 -31.18
N LYS A 144 -3.48 -10.11 -31.67
CA LYS A 144 -2.14 -9.93 -31.09
C LYS A 144 -1.64 -8.48 -31.20
N GLU A 145 -1.99 -7.77 -32.26
CA GLU A 145 -1.59 -6.37 -32.44
C GLU A 145 -2.22 -5.49 -31.36
N LEU A 146 -3.45 -5.80 -30.93
CA LEU A 146 -4.10 -5.11 -29.83
C LEU A 146 -3.40 -5.36 -28.48
N LEU A 147 -2.94 -6.61 -28.22
CA LEU A 147 -2.17 -6.93 -27.02
C LEU A 147 -0.85 -6.15 -26.98
N GLU A 148 -0.15 -6.08 -28.12
CA GLU A 148 1.09 -5.30 -28.25
C GLU A 148 0.86 -3.80 -28.04
N LEU A 149 -0.24 -3.27 -28.56
CA LEU A 149 -0.61 -1.87 -28.37
C LEU A 149 -0.86 -1.54 -26.91
N VAL A 150 -1.63 -2.38 -26.20
CA VAL A 150 -1.91 -2.19 -24.77
C VAL A 150 -0.61 -2.28 -23.94
N GLU A 151 0.30 -3.18 -24.31
CA GLU A 151 1.62 -3.26 -23.66
C GLU A 151 2.40 -1.95 -23.83
N VAL A 152 2.45 -1.41 -25.04
CA VAL A 152 3.12 -0.12 -25.32
C VAL A 152 2.50 1.02 -24.51
N GLU A 153 1.18 1.12 -24.48
CA GLU A 153 0.48 2.14 -23.70
C GLU A 153 0.80 2.04 -22.19
N VAL A 154 0.88 0.83 -21.65
CA VAL A 154 1.27 0.61 -20.24
C VAL A 154 2.71 1.04 -19.98
N ARG A 155 3.65 0.72 -20.88
CA ARG A 155 5.06 1.13 -20.78
C ARG A 155 5.24 2.64 -20.85
N GLU A 156 4.56 3.30 -21.78
CA GLU A 156 4.55 4.77 -21.89
C GLU A 156 3.97 5.43 -20.65
N LEU A 157 2.89 4.86 -20.12
CA LEU A 157 2.26 5.36 -18.91
C LEU A 157 3.17 5.22 -17.68
N LEU A 158 3.87 4.10 -17.53
CA LEU A 158 4.86 3.89 -16.46
C LEU A 158 6.01 4.89 -16.58
N SER A 159 6.54 5.09 -17.78
CA SER A 159 7.61 6.05 -18.06
C SER A 159 7.20 7.48 -17.73
N LYS A 160 5.95 7.85 -18.01
CA LYS A 160 5.39 9.17 -17.68
C LYS A 160 5.41 9.46 -16.16
N TYR A 161 5.32 8.44 -15.33
CA TYR A 161 5.33 8.56 -13.87
C TYR A 161 6.67 8.11 -13.24
N ASP A 162 7.77 8.23 -13.99
CA ASP A 162 9.15 7.97 -13.55
C ASP A 162 9.41 6.51 -13.11
N PHE A 163 8.66 5.55 -13.64
CA PHE A 163 9.03 4.15 -13.59
C PHE A 163 9.75 3.75 -14.88
N PRO A 164 10.69 2.79 -14.84
CA PRO A 164 11.42 2.36 -16.04
C PRO A 164 10.53 1.50 -16.95
N GLY A 165 9.62 2.14 -17.72
CA GLY A 165 8.60 1.47 -18.51
C GLY A 165 9.17 0.45 -19.50
N ASP A 166 10.30 0.77 -20.13
CA ASP A 166 10.94 -0.13 -21.11
C ASP A 166 11.50 -1.41 -20.45
N ASP A 167 12.04 -1.29 -19.22
CA ASP A 167 12.64 -2.39 -18.47
C ASP A 167 11.63 -3.13 -17.59
N THR A 168 10.42 -2.60 -17.43
CA THR A 168 9.37 -3.20 -16.61
C THR A 168 8.91 -4.53 -17.20
N PRO A 169 8.94 -5.65 -16.44
CA PRO A 169 8.38 -6.90 -16.90
C PRO A 169 6.86 -6.78 -17.13
N VAL A 170 6.42 -7.23 -18.29
CA VAL A 170 4.99 -7.33 -18.64
C VAL A 170 4.65 -8.78 -18.89
N VAL A 171 3.70 -9.31 -18.13
CA VAL A 171 3.20 -10.68 -18.26
C VAL A 171 1.78 -10.63 -18.82
N ILE A 172 1.52 -11.40 -19.86
CA ILE A 172 0.20 -11.49 -20.50
C ILE A 172 -0.46 -12.80 -20.06
N GLY A 173 -1.71 -12.73 -19.58
CA GLY A 173 -2.42 -13.90 -19.12
C GLY A 173 -3.90 -13.66 -18.81
N SER A 174 -4.54 -14.70 -18.30
CA SER A 174 -5.91 -14.66 -17.79
C SER A 174 -5.97 -15.32 -16.43
N ALA A 175 -6.20 -14.50 -15.40
CA ALA A 175 -6.37 -14.99 -14.03
C ALA A 175 -7.55 -15.97 -13.90
N LEU A 176 -8.62 -15.75 -14.67
CA LEU A 176 -9.77 -16.64 -14.69
C LEU A 176 -9.41 -18.01 -15.26
N LYS A 177 -8.75 -18.05 -16.42
CA LYS A 177 -8.27 -19.30 -17.04
C LYS A 177 -7.30 -20.04 -16.12
N ALA A 178 -6.42 -19.32 -15.44
CA ALA A 178 -5.51 -19.90 -14.47
C ALA A 178 -6.27 -20.57 -13.30
N LEU A 179 -7.35 -19.94 -12.78
CA LEU A 179 -8.21 -20.52 -11.75
C LEU A 179 -8.98 -21.76 -12.23
N GLU A 180 -9.35 -21.79 -13.51
CA GLU A 180 -10.01 -22.93 -14.16
C GLU A 180 -9.03 -24.10 -14.41
N GLY A 181 -7.75 -23.91 -14.19
CA GLY A 181 -6.71 -24.94 -14.40
C GLY A 181 -6.23 -25.06 -15.84
N ASP A 182 -6.46 -24.04 -16.66
CA ASP A 182 -5.99 -24.00 -18.05
C ASP A 182 -4.46 -24.01 -18.10
N GLN A 183 -3.90 -24.94 -18.89
CA GLN A 183 -2.45 -25.15 -19.06
C GLN A 183 -1.88 -24.40 -20.27
N SER A 184 -2.67 -23.61 -20.98
CA SER A 184 -2.19 -22.71 -22.03
C SER A 184 -1.27 -21.63 -21.47
N GLU A 185 -0.51 -20.95 -22.32
CA GLU A 185 0.40 -19.88 -21.89
C GLU A 185 -0.31 -18.75 -21.13
N MET A 186 -1.61 -18.51 -21.39
CA MET A 186 -2.42 -17.50 -20.72
C MET A 186 -2.98 -17.97 -19.36
N GLY A 187 -3.02 -19.28 -19.09
CA GLY A 187 -3.56 -19.89 -17.87
C GLY A 187 -2.53 -19.99 -16.74
N GLU A 188 -2.43 -21.16 -16.09
CA GLU A 188 -1.50 -21.42 -14.99
C GLU A 188 -0.04 -21.01 -15.30
N PRO A 189 0.53 -21.26 -16.51
CA PRO A 189 1.88 -20.82 -16.84
C PRO A 189 2.10 -19.31 -16.72
N SER A 190 1.10 -18.47 -16.99
CA SER A 190 1.22 -17.02 -16.83
C SER A 190 1.45 -16.60 -15.38
N ILE A 191 0.89 -17.33 -14.42
CA ILE A 191 1.08 -17.08 -12.98
C ILE A 191 2.51 -17.44 -12.55
N PHE A 192 3.08 -18.52 -13.11
CA PHE A 192 4.50 -18.85 -12.86
C PHE A 192 5.44 -17.82 -13.49
N LYS A 193 5.13 -17.32 -14.69
CA LYS A 193 5.88 -16.21 -15.32
C LYS A 193 5.83 -14.96 -14.47
N LEU A 194 4.65 -14.63 -13.91
CA LEU A 194 4.51 -13.51 -12.97
C LEU A 194 5.35 -13.70 -11.70
N ALA A 195 5.31 -14.88 -11.09
CA ALA A 195 6.10 -15.19 -9.91
C ALA A 195 7.62 -15.08 -10.21
N GLU A 196 8.07 -15.55 -11.36
CA GLU A 196 9.46 -15.43 -11.82
C GLU A 196 9.86 -13.96 -12.04
N ALA A 197 8.97 -13.16 -12.63
CA ALA A 197 9.18 -11.72 -12.81
C ALA A 197 9.31 -11.01 -11.45
N LEU A 198 8.47 -11.33 -10.47
CA LEU A 198 8.58 -10.80 -9.11
C LEU A 198 9.90 -11.20 -8.44
N ASP A 199 10.31 -12.47 -8.57
CA ASP A 199 11.54 -12.99 -7.99
C ASP A 199 12.80 -12.37 -8.58
N SER A 200 12.79 -12.02 -9.87
CA SER A 200 13.96 -11.54 -10.60
C SER A 200 14.07 -10.02 -10.65
N TYR A 201 12.93 -9.31 -10.79
CA TYR A 201 12.92 -7.88 -11.02
C TYR A 201 12.87 -7.05 -9.72
N ILE A 202 12.14 -7.52 -8.70
CA ILE A 202 12.11 -6.84 -7.41
C ILE A 202 13.32 -7.31 -6.59
N PRO A 203 14.28 -6.44 -6.23
CA PRO A 203 15.40 -6.86 -5.39
C PRO A 203 14.92 -7.23 -3.98
N THR A 204 15.71 -8.00 -3.26
CA THR A 204 15.46 -8.25 -1.83
C THR A 204 15.61 -6.93 -1.08
N PRO A 205 14.55 -6.44 -0.39
CA PRO A 205 14.60 -5.12 0.22
C PRO A 205 15.59 -5.05 1.38
N GLU A 206 16.34 -3.96 1.45
CA GLU A 206 17.11 -3.65 2.65
C GLU A 206 16.17 -3.21 3.76
N ARG A 207 16.31 -3.81 4.94
CA ARG A 207 15.44 -3.55 6.09
C ARG A 207 16.16 -2.72 7.13
N ALA A 208 15.57 -1.58 7.52
CA ALA A 208 16.12 -0.67 8.51
C ALA A 208 15.92 -1.22 9.95
N ILE A 209 16.45 -2.40 10.25
CA ILE A 209 16.28 -3.09 11.54
C ILE A 209 17.04 -2.41 12.69
N ASP A 210 18.09 -1.65 12.38
CA ASP A 210 18.94 -0.96 13.38
C ASP A 210 18.33 0.36 13.88
N LYS A 211 17.26 0.83 13.24
CA LYS A 211 16.56 2.05 13.65
C LYS A 211 15.57 1.77 14.79
N PRO A 212 15.16 2.80 15.55
CA PRO A 212 14.08 2.65 16.53
C PRO A 212 12.80 2.12 15.90
N PHE A 213 12.12 1.19 16.58
CA PHE A 213 10.87 0.60 16.11
C PHE A 213 9.82 1.66 15.77
N LEU A 214 9.16 1.47 14.63
CA LEU A 214 8.00 2.25 14.18
C LEU A 214 7.09 1.36 13.32
N MET A 215 5.79 1.37 13.64
CA MET A 215 4.75 0.67 12.88
C MET A 215 3.51 1.54 12.77
N PRO A 216 3.13 2.02 11.58
CA PRO A 216 1.83 2.68 11.37
C PRO A 216 0.67 1.74 11.67
N VAL A 217 -0.35 2.26 12.34
CA VAL A 217 -1.59 1.53 12.65
C VAL A 217 -2.49 1.49 11.42
N GLU A 218 -2.82 0.29 10.94
CA GLU A 218 -3.78 0.08 9.85
C GLU A 218 -5.17 -0.20 10.36
N ASP A 219 -5.28 -1.27 11.18
CA ASP A 219 -6.54 -1.71 11.76
C ASP A 219 -6.38 -2.05 13.24
N VAL A 220 -7.51 -1.99 13.96
CA VAL A 220 -7.57 -2.27 15.39
C VAL A 220 -8.68 -3.26 15.66
N PHE A 221 -8.34 -4.37 16.27
CA PHE A 221 -9.26 -5.46 16.60
C PHE A 221 -9.30 -5.72 18.11
N SER A 222 -10.47 -6.07 18.62
CA SER A 222 -10.62 -6.66 19.95
C SER A 222 -10.76 -8.16 19.82
N ILE A 223 -9.90 -8.90 20.52
CA ILE A 223 -9.98 -10.37 20.59
C ILE A 223 -10.38 -10.77 22.00
N SER A 224 -11.53 -11.44 22.13
CA SER A 224 -12.03 -11.93 23.41
C SER A 224 -10.98 -12.77 24.13
N GLY A 225 -10.67 -12.42 25.36
CA GLY A 225 -9.67 -13.11 26.22
C GLY A 225 -8.22 -12.80 25.89
N ARG A 226 -7.92 -11.99 24.86
CA ARG A 226 -6.54 -11.63 24.48
C ARG A 226 -6.26 -10.11 24.50
N GLY A 227 -7.28 -9.28 24.36
CA GLY A 227 -7.16 -7.82 24.38
C GLY A 227 -7.19 -7.18 22.99
N THR A 228 -6.58 -6.01 22.89
CA THR A 228 -6.52 -5.23 21.64
C THR A 228 -5.32 -5.67 20.81
N VAL A 229 -5.58 -5.92 19.53
CA VAL A 229 -4.58 -6.23 18.50
C VAL A 229 -4.56 -5.09 17.50
N VAL A 230 -3.38 -4.58 17.22
CA VAL A 230 -3.14 -3.55 16.22
C VAL A 230 -2.37 -4.17 15.06
N THR A 231 -2.86 -4.01 13.85
CA THR A 231 -2.18 -4.50 12.65
C THR A 231 -1.48 -3.37 11.90
N GLY A 232 -0.41 -3.72 11.22
CA GLY A 232 0.35 -2.82 10.36
C GLY A 232 1.63 -3.47 9.84
N ARG A 233 2.29 -2.81 8.90
CA ARG A 233 3.64 -3.16 8.50
C ARG A 233 4.64 -2.47 9.42
N VAL A 234 5.62 -3.20 9.91
CA VAL A 234 6.76 -2.60 10.61
C VAL A 234 7.59 -1.80 9.62
N ASP A 235 7.62 -0.49 9.78
CA ASP A 235 8.33 0.43 8.89
C ASP A 235 9.84 0.36 9.11
N ARG A 236 10.24 0.34 10.38
CA ARG A 236 11.65 0.24 10.79
C ARG A 236 11.78 -0.38 12.18
N GLY A 237 12.99 -0.84 12.47
CA GLY A 237 13.34 -1.42 13.79
C GLY A 237 12.76 -2.81 14.03
N ILE A 238 12.77 -3.18 15.28
CA ILE A 238 12.30 -4.47 15.79
C ILE A 238 11.44 -4.23 17.01
N VAL A 239 10.34 -4.97 17.14
CA VAL A 239 9.51 -5.06 18.36
C VAL A 239 9.50 -6.49 18.87
N LYS A 240 9.74 -6.67 20.17
CA LYS A 240 9.73 -7.97 20.85
C LYS A 240 8.58 -8.06 21.82
N VAL A 241 8.18 -9.30 22.11
CA VAL A 241 7.26 -9.55 23.23
C VAL A 241 7.91 -9.09 24.53
N GLY A 242 7.22 -8.22 25.27
CA GLY A 242 7.70 -7.60 26.49
C GLY A 242 8.19 -6.17 26.34
N ASP A 243 8.41 -5.68 25.11
CA ASP A 243 8.87 -4.32 24.89
C ASP A 243 7.81 -3.29 25.30
N GLU A 244 8.28 -2.22 25.95
CA GLU A 244 7.50 -0.99 26.14
C GLU A 244 7.45 -0.22 24.82
N ILE A 245 6.25 0.21 24.44
CA ILE A 245 5.99 0.96 23.21
C ILE A 245 5.07 2.14 23.51
N GLU A 246 5.09 3.14 22.63
CA GLU A 246 4.19 4.29 22.65
C GLU A 246 3.23 4.25 21.47
N ILE A 247 2.00 4.69 21.71
CA ILE A 247 0.97 4.97 20.71
C ILE A 247 1.00 6.48 20.48
N VAL A 248 1.41 6.92 19.30
CA VAL A 248 1.70 8.33 19.01
C VAL A 248 0.85 8.85 17.84
N GLY A 249 0.36 10.09 17.96
CA GLY A 249 -0.42 10.79 16.93
C GLY A 249 -1.91 10.83 17.22
N LEU A 250 -2.63 11.76 16.60
CA LEU A 250 -4.07 12.03 16.70
C LEU A 250 -4.57 12.33 18.11
N LYS A 251 -4.15 11.57 19.10
CA LYS A 251 -4.51 11.68 20.52
C LYS A 251 -3.25 11.89 21.37
N ALA A 252 -3.45 12.09 22.68
CA ALA A 252 -2.34 12.12 23.62
C ALA A 252 -1.54 10.80 23.55
N THR A 253 -0.22 10.93 23.58
CA THR A 253 0.68 9.76 23.56
C THR A 253 0.46 8.89 24.79
N VAL A 254 0.29 7.59 24.56
CA VAL A 254 0.05 6.58 25.60
C VAL A 254 1.12 5.51 25.54
N LYS A 255 1.64 5.12 26.71
CA LYS A 255 2.57 3.99 26.86
C LYS A 255 1.81 2.69 27.05
N THR A 256 2.28 1.63 26.44
CA THR A 256 1.77 0.27 26.59
C THR A 256 2.89 -0.73 26.42
N VAL A 257 2.58 -2.02 26.53
CA VAL A 257 3.55 -3.11 26.37
C VAL A 257 3.07 -4.08 25.30
N CYS A 258 3.98 -4.48 24.43
CA CYS A 258 3.75 -5.55 23.47
C CYS A 258 3.67 -6.89 24.19
N THR A 259 2.52 -7.56 24.17
CA THR A 259 2.33 -8.86 24.81
C THR A 259 2.34 -10.04 23.85
N GLY A 260 2.39 -9.77 22.57
CA GLY A 260 2.47 -10.79 21.53
C GLY A 260 2.62 -10.18 20.15
N VAL A 261 3.27 -10.92 19.26
CA VAL A 261 3.41 -10.56 17.83
C VAL A 261 2.93 -11.74 17.02
N GLU A 262 2.12 -11.48 16.00
CA GLU A 262 1.58 -12.49 15.11
C GLU A 262 1.70 -12.03 13.65
N MET A 263 1.99 -12.96 12.76
CA MET A 263 1.97 -12.75 11.30
C MET A 263 1.23 -13.92 10.65
N PHE A 264 0.21 -13.64 9.85
CA PHE A 264 -0.62 -14.66 9.18
C PHE A 264 -1.13 -15.75 10.15
N ARG A 265 -1.59 -15.34 11.34
CA ARG A 265 -2.08 -16.23 12.42
C ARG A 265 -1.02 -17.14 13.06
N LYS A 266 0.25 -16.97 12.71
CA LYS A 266 1.40 -17.65 13.31
C LYS A 266 2.05 -16.75 14.36
N LEU A 267 2.56 -17.32 15.45
CA LEU A 267 3.24 -16.58 16.50
C LEU A 267 4.68 -16.23 16.08
N LEU A 268 5.12 -15.02 16.45
CA LEU A 268 6.51 -14.60 16.35
C LEU A 268 7.04 -14.19 17.73
N ASP A 269 8.34 -14.38 17.95
CA ASP A 269 9.04 -13.85 19.12
C ASP A 269 9.26 -12.33 18.96
N GLU A 270 9.46 -11.88 17.72
CA GLU A 270 9.69 -10.48 17.34
C GLU A 270 9.13 -10.17 15.96
N GLY A 271 8.69 -8.93 15.75
CA GLY A 271 8.37 -8.34 14.45
C GLY A 271 9.51 -7.40 14.05
N GLN A 272 9.99 -7.52 12.82
CA GLN A 272 11.06 -6.68 12.28
C GLN A 272 10.61 -5.86 11.08
N ALA A 273 11.38 -4.83 10.74
CA ALA A 273 11.14 -4.00 9.56
C ALA A 273 10.79 -4.83 8.32
N GLY A 274 9.68 -4.50 7.68
CA GLY A 274 9.12 -5.21 6.53
C GLY A 274 8.05 -6.24 6.86
N ASP A 275 7.89 -6.68 8.10
CA ASP A 275 6.85 -7.64 8.48
C ASP A 275 5.47 -6.97 8.58
N ASN A 276 4.45 -7.65 8.06
CA ASN A 276 3.05 -7.30 8.31
C ASN A 276 2.56 -8.06 9.54
N VAL A 277 2.43 -7.39 10.66
CA VAL A 277 2.17 -8.04 11.96
C VAL A 277 0.92 -7.50 12.66
N GLY A 278 0.36 -8.35 13.51
CA GLY A 278 -0.55 -7.95 14.56
C GLY A 278 0.19 -7.90 15.88
N VAL A 279 0.20 -6.74 16.54
CA VAL A 279 0.81 -6.51 17.85
C VAL A 279 -0.28 -6.48 18.92
N LEU A 280 -0.16 -7.35 19.92
CA LEU A 280 -1.06 -7.39 21.07
C LEU A 280 -0.61 -6.37 22.10
N LEU A 281 -1.53 -5.54 22.57
CA LEU A 281 -1.28 -4.45 23.50
C LEU A 281 -1.85 -4.75 24.88
N ARG A 282 -1.05 -4.48 25.92
CA ARG A 282 -1.47 -4.67 27.33
C ARG A 282 -2.34 -3.51 27.82
N GLY A 283 -3.53 -3.84 28.36
CA GLY A 283 -4.37 -2.85 29.04
C GLY A 283 -4.92 -1.74 28.15
N THR A 284 -4.77 -1.84 26.84
CA THR A 284 -5.24 -0.87 25.85
C THR A 284 -6.60 -1.32 25.35
N LYS A 285 -7.59 -0.44 25.37
CA LYS A 285 -8.91 -0.69 24.79
C LYS A 285 -8.90 -0.34 23.32
N ARG A 286 -9.87 -0.88 22.57
CA ARG A 286 -9.97 -0.61 21.13
C ARG A 286 -10.16 0.88 20.82
N GLU A 287 -10.91 1.60 21.65
CA GLU A 287 -11.17 3.05 21.52
C GLU A 287 -9.95 3.94 21.83
N ASP A 288 -8.92 3.39 22.49
CA ASP A 288 -7.70 4.13 22.82
C ASP A 288 -6.75 4.23 21.62
N VAL A 289 -6.90 3.35 20.64
CA VAL A 289 -6.05 3.27 19.43
C VAL A 289 -6.92 3.42 18.19
N GLU A 290 -6.41 4.13 17.21
CA GLU A 290 -7.09 4.29 15.92
C GLU A 290 -6.10 4.30 14.75
N ARG A 291 -6.62 4.00 13.56
CA ARG A 291 -5.88 4.11 12.30
C ARG A 291 -5.31 5.52 12.15
N GLY A 292 -4.04 5.61 11.75
CA GLY A 292 -3.32 6.86 11.59
C GLY A 292 -2.36 7.21 12.71
N GLN A 293 -2.51 6.57 13.89
CA GLN A 293 -1.47 6.58 14.90
C GLN A 293 -0.32 5.67 14.50
N VAL A 294 0.78 5.73 15.22
CA VAL A 294 1.89 4.80 15.08
C VAL A 294 2.20 4.14 16.42
N LEU A 295 2.63 2.87 16.37
CA LEU A 295 3.34 2.23 17.46
C LEU A 295 4.82 2.52 17.29
N ALA A 296 5.48 3.00 18.32
CA ALA A 296 6.88 3.39 18.27
C ALA A 296 7.65 3.03 19.52
N LYS A 297 8.98 2.94 19.41
CA LYS A 297 9.87 2.88 20.57
C LYS A 297 9.68 4.17 21.39
N PRO A 298 9.59 4.10 22.73
CA PRO A 298 9.37 5.29 23.56
C PRO A 298 10.34 6.42 23.26
N GLY A 299 9.78 7.62 23.05
CA GLY A 299 10.55 8.84 22.78
C GLY A 299 11.22 8.93 21.40
N SER A 300 10.97 7.99 20.48
CA SER A 300 11.62 7.97 19.15
C SER A 300 10.94 8.79 18.09
N ILE A 301 9.69 9.18 18.28
CA ILE A 301 8.91 10.05 17.41
C ILE A 301 7.89 10.84 18.24
N THR A 302 7.56 12.04 17.81
CA THR A 302 6.61 12.95 18.48
C THR A 302 5.48 13.35 17.54
N PRO A 303 4.28 13.67 18.10
CA PRO A 303 3.18 14.20 17.30
C PRO A 303 3.35 15.69 17.06
N HIS A 304 3.03 16.15 15.85
CA HIS A 304 3.17 17.53 15.40
C HIS A 304 1.98 18.01 14.60
N THR A 305 1.69 19.31 14.67
CA THR A 305 0.60 19.95 13.94
C THR A 305 1.10 20.93 12.88
N LYS A 306 2.34 21.43 12.96
CA LYS A 306 2.84 22.43 12.01
C LYS A 306 4.21 22.02 11.44
N PHE A 307 4.33 22.11 10.12
CA PHE A 307 5.55 21.76 9.39
C PHE A 307 5.70 22.61 8.13
N SER A 308 6.94 22.71 7.62
CA SER A 308 7.21 23.17 6.26
C SER A 308 7.39 21.95 5.34
N ALA A 309 6.99 22.10 4.09
CA ALA A 309 7.06 21.06 3.10
C ALA A 309 7.49 21.58 1.73
N GLU A 310 8.11 20.69 0.96
CA GLU A 310 8.27 20.86 -0.48
C GLU A 310 7.15 20.07 -1.17
N VAL A 311 6.40 20.73 -2.04
CA VAL A 311 5.18 20.19 -2.64
C VAL A 311 5.21 20.38 -4.14
N TYR A 312 4.89 19.34 -4.87
CA TYR A 312 4.53 19.36 -6.28
C TYR A 312 2.99 19.35 -6.41
N VAL A 313 2.46 20.33 -7.11
CA VAL A 313 1.03 20.44 -7.41
C VAL A 313 0.76 19.81 -8.76
N LEU A 314 -0.05 18.74 -8.80
CA LEU A 314 -0.36 18.04 -10.03
C LEU A 314 -0.99 18.95 -11.07
N SER A 315 -0.52 18.84 -12.31
CA SER A 315 -1.11 19.52 -13.46
C SER A 315 -2.51 18.98 -13.79
N LYS A 316 -3.26 19.72 -14.60
CA LYS A 316 -4.57 19.27 -15.10
C LYS A 316 -4.46 17.95 -15.87
N GLU A 317 -3.40 17.78 -16.65
CA GLU A 317 -3.15 16.59 -17.48
C GLU A 317 -2.85 15.35 -16.64
N GLU A 318 -2.32 15.55 -15.44
CA GLU A 318 -2.08 14.50 -14.46
C GLU A 318 -3.31 14.18 -13.61
N GLY A 319 -4.46 14.79 -13.88
CA GLY A 319 -5.69 14.63 -13.11
C GLY A 319 -5.80 15.55 -11.89
N GLY A 320 -4.88 16.49 -11.73
CA GLY A 320 -4.85 17.47 -10.66
C GLY A 320 -5.90 18.58 -10.79
N ARG A 321 -5.64 19.71 -10.14
CA ARG A 321 -6.52 20.89 -10.19
C ARG A 321 -6.51 21.54 -11.58
N HIS A 322 -7.61 22.26 -11.88
CA HIS A 322 -7.73 23.10 -13.06
C HIS A 322 -7.52 24.59 -12.76
N THR A 323 -7.52 24.95 -11.48
CA THR A 323 -7.44 26.34 -11.01
C THR A 323 -6.35 26.45 -9.96
N PRO A 324 -5.73 27.64 -9.82
CA PRO A 324 -4.78 27.88 -8.75
C PRO A 324 -5.44 27.79 -7.38
N PHE A 325 -4.61 27.65 -6.34
CA PHE A 325 -5.04 27.85 -4.98
C PHE A 325 -4.26 29.00 -4.33
N PHE A 326 -4.82 29.52 -3.27
CA PHE A 326 -4.36 30.71 -2.56
C PHE A 326 -3.98 30.39 -1.12
N ASN A 327 -3.40 31.36 -0.45
CA ASN A 327 -3.14 31.27 0.99
C ASN A 327 -4.40 30.92 1.77
N GLY A 328 -4.27 30.03 2.76
CA GLY A 328 -5.42 29.50 3.52
C GLY A 328 -6.17 28.35 2.85
N TYR A 329 -5.68 27.80 1.73
CA TYR A 329 -6.22 26.58 1.13
C TYR A 329 -6.24 25.43 2.13
N ARG A 330 -7.34 24.66 2.17
CA ARG A 330 -7.61 23.65 3.20
C ARG A 330 -7.93 22.27 2.61
N PRO A 331 -6.96 21.57 2.00
CA PRO A 331 -7.13 20.20 1.52
C PRO A 331 -6.95 19.17 2.64
N GLN A 332 -7.03 17.88 2.25
CA GLN A 332 -6.67 16.76 3.09
C GLN A 332 -5.23 16.32 2.80
N PHE A 333 -4.45 16.15 3.86
CA PHE A 333 -3.07 15.66 3.83
C PHE A 333 -3.05 14.21 4.28
N TYR A 334 -2.60 13.33 3.40
CA TYR A 334 -2.55 11.88 3.63
C TYR A 334 -1.15 11.48 4.08
N PHE A 335 -1.05 11.08 5.35
CA PHE A 335 0.17 10.57 5.95
C PHE A 335 0.01 9.09 6.29
N ARG A 336 0.93 8.24 5.84
CA ARG A 336 0.92 6.80 6.17
C ARG A 336 -0.48 6.17 5.97
N THR A 337 -1.23 5.97 7.04
CA THR A 337 -2.53 5.28 7.03
C THR A 337 -3.75 6.18 7.24
N THR A 338 -3.57 7.49 7.34
CA THR A 338 -4.68 8.44 7.61
C THR A 338 -4.56 9.75 6.83
N ASP A 339 -5.65 10.47 6.80
CA ASP A 339 -5.72 11.84 6.30
C ASP A 339 -6.13 12.82 7.39
N VAL A 340 -5.55 14.01 7.32
CA VAL A 340 -5.87 15.14 8.22
C VAL A 340 -6.04 16.40 7.40
N THR A 341 -7.09 17.17 7.68
CA THR A 341 -7.26 18.48 7.08
C THR A 341 -6.19 19.44 7.58
N GLY A 342 -5.56 20.17 6.68
CA GLY A 342 -4.58 21.20 7.02
C GLY A 342 -4.82 22.50 6.27
N SER A 343 -4.38 23.61 6.84
CA SER A 343 -4.37 24.92 6.20
C SER A 343 -2.98 25.22 5.65
N VAL A 344 -2.94 25.64 4.39
CA VAL A 344 -1.69 26.02 3.70
C VAL A 344 -1.39 27.48 3.95
N GLU A 345 -0.13 27.76 4.28
CA GLU A 345 0.43 29.10 4.40
C GLU A 345 1.55 29.25 3.36
N LEU A 346 1.32 30.13 2.37
CA LEU A 346 2.27 30.37 1.29
C LEU A 346 3.40 31.29 1.73
N PRO A 347 4.60 31.17 1.11
CA PRO A 347 5.72 32.07 1.36
C PRO A 347 5.36 33.54 1.06
N ALA A 348 5.99 34.46 1.79
CA ALA A 348 5.82 35.91 1.54
C ALA A 348 6.14 36.24 0.07
N GLY A 349 5.22 36.98 -0.57
CA GLY A 349 5.32 37.36 -1.98
C GLY A 349 4.72 36.38 -2.97
N THR A 350 4.23 35.22 -2.50
CA THR A 350 3.50 34.28 -3.35
C THR A 350 2.00 34.46 -3.13
N GLU A 351 1.28 34.96 -4.14
CA GLU A 351 -0.15 35.19 -4.07
C GLU A 351 -0.96 33.91 -4.34
N MET A 352 -0.48 33.08 -5.29
CA MET A 352 -1.15 31.85 -5.70
C MET A 352 -0.15 30.79 -6.15
N VAL A 353 -0.63 29.55 -6.21
CA VAL A 353 0.12 28.40 -6.74
C VAL A 353 -0.67 27.77 -7.87
N MET A 354 -0.03 27.57 -9.01
CA MET A 354 -0.63 27.01 -10.22
C MET A 354 -0.49 25.47 -10.25
N PRO A 355 -1.43 24.78 -10.90
CA PRO A 355 -1.21 23.37 -11.27
C PRO A 355 0.08 23.21 -12.08
N GLY A 356 0.94 22.25 -11.68
CA GLY A 356 2.27 22.03 -12.25
C GLY A 356 3.43 22.69 -11.49
N ASP A 357 3.14 23.53 -10.50
CA ASP A 357 4.18 24.21 -9.73
C ASP A 357 4.83 23.29 -8.66
N ASN A 358 6.12 23.58 -8.41
CA ASN A 358 6.82 23.14 -7.21
C ASN A 358 6.91 24.32 -6.24
N ILE A 359 6.52 24.09 -4.99
CA ILE A 359 6.43 25.15 -3.98
C ILE A 359 6.88 24.67 -2.60
N ALA A 360 7.68 25.48 -1.91
CA ALA A 360 7.88 25.34 -0.48
C ALA A 360 6.74 26.07 0.27
N MET A 361 6.04 25.40 1.17
CA MET A 361 4.93 25.99 1.92
C MET A 361 4.89 25.48 3.36
N SER A 362 4.26 26.24 4.24
CA SER A 362 3.95 25.79 5.59
C SER A 362 2.53 25.23 5.67
N VAL A 363 2.35 24.21 6.50
CA VAL A 363 1.06 23.56 6.71
C VAL A 363 0.76 23.49 8.20
N ALA A 364 -0.47 23.85 8.58
CA ALA A 364 -1.00 23.67 9.92
C ALA A 364 -2.16 22.67 9.88
N LEU A 365 -1.97 21.50 10.50
CA LEU A 365 -2.96 20.44 10.59
C LEU A 365 -3.95 20.68 11.73
N ILE A 366 -5.19 20.20 11.57
CA ILE A 366 -6.23 20.29 12.61
C ILE A 366 -6.05 19.25 13.73
N ALA A 367 -5.22 18.23 13.52
CA ALA A 367 -4.92 17.18 14.49
C ALA A 367 -3.42 16.81 14.40
N PRO A 368 -2.78 16.41 15.52
CA PRO A 368 -1.37 16.06 15.53
C PRO A 368 -1.11 14.73 14.83
N ILE A 369 -0.06 14.65 14.06
CA ILE A 369 0.42 13.43 13.37
C ILE A 369 1.81 13.09 13.88
N ALA A 370 2.09 11.81 14.11
CA ALA A 370 3.45 11.32 14.35
C ALA A 370 4.32 11.65 13.12
N MET A 371 5.23 12.62 13.26
CA MET A 371 5.90 13.24 12.13
C MET A 371 7.41 13.32 12.35
N GLU A 372 8.14 13.25 11.25
CA GLU A 372 9.58 13.47 11.17
C GLU A 372 9.92 14.08 9.81
N GLU A 373 11.09 14.68 9.70
CA GLU A 373 11.61 15.20 8.42
C GLU A 373 11.78 14.05 7.41
N GLY A 374 11.50 14.32 6.15
CA GLY A 374 11.49 13.32 5.09
C GLY A 374 10.20 12.50 4.95
N LEU A 375 9.21 12.68 5.85
CA LEU A 375 7.92 12.01 5.72
C LEU A 375 7.19 12.50 4.47
N ARG A 376 6.82 11.57 3.58
CA ARG A 376 6.05 11.85 2.37
C ARG A 376 4.56 11.89 2.66
N PHE A 377 3.83 12.69 1.89
CA PHE A 377 2.39 12.79 1.95
C PHE A 377 1.77 13.11 0.59
N ALA A 378 0.50 12.74 0.43
CA ALA A 378 -0.31 13.17 -0.70
C ALA A 378 -1.31 14.25 -0.26
N ILE A 379 -1.67 15.14 -1.20
CA ILE A 379 -2.70 16.17 -1.00
C ILE A 379 -3.91 15.80 -1.84
N ARG A 380 -5.09 15.77 -1.21
CA ARG A 380 -6.34 15.43 -1.88
C ARG A 380 -7.43 16.48 -1.64
N GLU A 381 -8.24 16.68 -2.67
CA GLU A 381 -9.41 17.57 -2.64
C GLU A 381 -10.54 16.92 -3.45
N GLY A 382 -11.76 16.88 -2.89
CA GLY A 382 -12.93 16.40 -3.62
C GLY A 382 -12.78 14.98 -4.22
N GLY A 383 -12.06 14.08 -3.54
CA GLY A 383 -11.82 12.71 -4.01
C GLY A 383 -10.68 12.56 -5.03
N ARG A 384 -9.96 13.63 -5.37
CA ARG A 384 -8.83 13.64 -6.33
C ARG A 384 -7.52 13.92 -5.63
N THR A 385 -6.45 13.30 -6.08
CA THR A 385 -5.09 13.68 -5.71
C THR A 385 -4.71 14.94 -6.48
N VAL A 386 -4.33 15.98 -5.76
CA VAL A 386 -4.01 17.30 -6.34
C VAL A 386 -2.56 17.70 -6.12
N GLY A 387 -1.83 16.96 -5.33
CA GLY A 387 -0.42 17.22 -5.09
C GLY A 387 0.23 16.14 -4.23
N ALA A 388 1.53 16.22 -4.13
CA ALA A 388 2.35 15.39 -3.26
C ALA A 388 3.49 16.22 -2.69
N GLY A 389 3.96 15.85 -1.52
CA GLY A 389 5.05 16.56 -0.89
C GLY A 389 5.82 15.72 0.11
N VAL A 390 6.87 16.34 0.62
CA VAL A 390 7.71 15.81 1.68
C VAL A 390 7.85 16.84 2.80
N VAL A 391 7.82 16.38 4.04
CA VAL A 391 8.08 17.23 5.22
C VAL A 391 9.54 17.64 5.19
N ALA A 392 9.79 18.92 4.95
CA ALA A 392 11.14 19.47 4.93
C ALA A 392 11.65 19.81 6.34
N LYS A 393 10.75 20.32 7.20
CA LYS A 393 11.06 20.65 8.58
C LYS A 393 9.81 20.61 9.45
N VAL A 394 9.93 20.01 10.62
CA VAL A 394 8.91 20.05 11.67
C VAL A 394 9.04 21.37 12.44
N ILE A 395 7.92 22.06 12.69
CA ILE A 395 7.85 23.38 13.35
C ILE A 395 7.24 23.27 14.74
N GLU A 396 6.07 22.62 14.86
CA GLU A 396 5.32 22.48 16.11
C GLU A 396 4.52 21.18 16.18
#